data_af4c140090b755cc87b4974a6ef5a1ea
#
_entry.id   af4c140090b755cc87b4974a6ef5a1ea
#
_cell.length_a   1.000
_cell.length_b   1.000
_cell.length_c   1.000
_cell.angle_alpha   90.00
_cell.angle_beta   90.00
_cell.angle_gamma   90.00
#
_symmetry.space_group_name_H-M   'P 1'
#
loop_
_entity.id
_entity.type
_entity.pdbx_description
1 polymer ?
#
loop_
_entity_poly.entity_id
_entity_poly.type
_entity_poly.pdbx_seq_one_letter_code
_entity_poly.pdbx_strand_id
1 'polypeptide(L)'
;MEWPKRARTADWENGVLTLDGEKKFEIPELTMALMERLAGYTLVGFHVKGYPVTDELLAPFTGHKSMVNFGVENAALTDACFPIFSAMPKLRYLLLDGNTAINGSGLSALQNCKLNLLTLGRTGLDDAGLLQAASIPKLSHIHIDHTAVTYEGLLAIAGNGRIEPVAHEQFTKEQMEHFSQIQREKAKKSAVLDEQATEECRKVLSAFFGEMTAWERYMEQAGFEDAQALPRLLAIWEKYVNEKPRPGYRPLGLSYNPKGTYKGEQFLDAEQITRNKLYIYTREENTGFDRRFLMKRVGGSWKIDGVQERLDGWQRVGL
;
A
#
# COMPACT_ATOMS: atom_id res chain seq x y z
N MET A 1 14.14 36.22 -20.39
CA MET A 1 14.26 34.86 -19.83
C MET A 1 13.30 33.96 -20.60
N GLU A 2 13.81 32.89 -21.24
CA GLU A 2 12.98 32.07 -22.13
C GLU A 2 12.41 30.87 -21.32
N TRP A 3 11.08 30.76 -21.28
CA TRP A 3 10.39 29.69 -20.64
C TRP A 3 10.52 28.38 -21.41
N PRO A 4 10.63 27.22 -20.75
CA PRO A 4 10.69 25.94 -21.45
C PRO A 4 9.38 25.66 -22.20
N LYS A 5 9.48 24.97 -23.34
CA LYS A 5 8.31 24.51 -24.09
C LYS A 5 7.54 23.39 -23.37
N ARG A 6 8.17 22.69 -22.42
CA ARG A 6 7.62 21.59 -21.64
C ARG A 6 8.19 21.64 -20.23
N ALA A 7 7.40 21.27 -19.26
CA ALA A 7 7.82 20.98 -17.89
C ALA A 7 6.98 19.83 -17.32
N ARG A 8 7.58 19.01 -16.48
CA ARG A 8 6.93 17.91 -15.77
C ARG A 8 6.74 18.19 -14.29
N THR A 9 7.62 19.00 -13.72
CA THR A 9 7.50 19.45 -12.33
C THR A 9 7.65 20.95 -12.23
N ALA A 10 6.96 21.54 -11.25
CA ALA A 10 7.06 22.94 -10.93
C ALA A 10 7.02 23.09 -9.41
N ASP A 11 8.10 23.57 -8.82
CA ASP A 11 8.28 23.76 -7.41
C ASP A 11 8.56 25.24 -7.13
N TRP A 12 7.74 25.85 -6.28
CA TRP A 12 7.93 27.24 -5.87
C TRP A 12 8.22 27.31 -4.37
N GLU A 13 9.33 27.94 -4.02
CA GLU A 13 9.71 28.19 -2.64
C GLU A 13 10.53 29.48 -2.55
N ASN A 14 10.24 30.33 -1.55
CA ASN A 14 10.98 31.57 -1.26
C ASN A 14 11.20 32.51 -2.47
N GLY A 15 10.18 32.67 -3.31
CA GLY A 15 10.26 33.57 -4.48
C GLY A 15 10.96 32.97 -5.70
N VAL A 16 11.29 31.69 -5.67
CA VAL A 16 11.96 30.99 -6.76
C VAL A 16 11.07 29.85 -7.29
N LEU A 17 10.71 29.93 -8.56
CA LEU A 17 10.10 28.83 -9.29
C LEU A 17 11.17 27.96 -9.93
N THR A 18 11.18 26.68 -9.62
CA THR A 18 12.07 25.68 -10.21
C THR A 18 11.26 24.76 -11.11
N LEU A 19 11.61 24.64 -12.38
CA LEU A 19 11.01 23.70 -13.32
C LEU A 19 11.95 22.52 -13.57
N ASP A 20 11.41 21.31 -13.50
CA ASP A 20 12.12 20.02 -13.67
C ASP A 20 13.38 19.87 -12.80
N GLY A 21 13.39 20.52 -11.63
CA GLY A 21 14.52 20.49 -10.69
C GLY A 21 15.76 21.29 -11.14
N GLU A 22 15.74 21.89 -12.32
CA GLU A 22 16.93 22.50 -12.94
C GLU A 22 16.75 23.99 -13.25
N LYS A 23 15.68 24.38 -13.95
CA LYS A 23 15.46 25.74 -14.43
C LYS A 23 14.82 26.60 -13.35
N LYS A 24 15.58 27.59 -12.88
CA LYS A 24 15.15 28.50 -11.81
C LYS A 24 14.77 29.86 -12.36
N PHE A 25 13.67 30.40 -11.85
CA PHE A 25 13.13 31.72 -12.19
C PHE A 25 12.83 32.46 -10.88
N GLU A 26 13.33 33.67 -10.76
CA GLU A 26 12.94 34.57 -9.67
C GLU A 26 11.53 35.08 -9.94
N ILE A 27 10.59 34.60 -9.14
CA ILE A 27 9.16 34.91 -9.25
C ILE A 27 8.65 35.15 -7.81
N PRO A 28 8.70 36.41 -7.33
CA PRO A 28 8.32 36.72 -5.97
C PRO A 28 6.81 36.56 -5.70
N GLU A 29 6.00 36.62 -6.76
CA GLU A 29 4.54 36.54 -6.64
C GLU A 29 3.93 35.49 -7.57
N LEU A 30 3.04 34.66 -7.04
CA LEU A 30 2.24 33.72 -7.81
C LEU A 30 0.96 34.43 -8.27
N THR A 31 0.89 34.75 -9.54
CA THR A 31 -0.26 35.42 -10.18
C THR A 31 -1.16 34.40 -10.87
N MET A 32 -2.43 34.76 -11.11
CA MET A 32 -3.36 33.93 -11.89
C MET A 32 -2.79 33.56 -13.26
N ALA A 33 -2.22 34.55 -13.98
CA ALA A 33 -1.61 34.31 -15.29
C ALA A 33 -0.43 33.32 -15.26
N LEU A 34 0.35 33.33 -14.17
CA LEU A 34 1.39 32.32 -13.96
C LEU A 34 0.78 30.94 -13.71
N MET A 35 -0.24 30.85 -12.85
CA MET A 35 -0.90 29.58 -12.53
C MET A 35 -1.57 28.97 -13.78
N GLU A 36 -2.23 29.78 -14.60
CA GLU A 36 -2.78 29.36 -15.91
C GLU A 36 -1.67 28.83 -16.83
N ARG A 37 -0.53 29.50 -16.88
CA ARG A 37 0.60 29.03 -17.65
C ARG A 37 1.16 27.71 -17.15
N LEU A 38 1.34 27.55 -15.84
CA LEU A 38 1.81 26.30 -15.24
C LEU A 38 0.82 25.16 -15.45
N ALA A 39 -0.48 25.41 -15.29
CA ALA A 39 -1.53 24.44 -15.57
C ALA A 39 -1.59 24.02 -17.06
N GLY A 40 -1.08 24.83 -17.97
CA GLY A 40 -0.94 24.49 -19.39
C GLY A 40 0.17 23.49 -19.70
N TYR A 41 1.10 23.24 -18.77
CA TYR A 41 2.10 22.19 -18.92
C TYR A 41 1.53 20.81 -18.57
N THR A 42 2.19 19.74 -19.06
CA THR A 42 1.85 18.35 -18.70
C THR A 42 2.54 17.98 -17.39
N LEU A 43 2.27 18.73 -16.32
CA LEU A 43 2.89 18.51 -15.02
C LEU A 43 2.44 17.18 -14.41
N VAL A 44 3.38 16.48 -13.79
CA VAL A 44 3.13 15.32 -12.91
C VAL A 44 3.31 15.67 -11.43
N GLY A 45 4.04 16.75 -11.14
CA GLY A 45 4.26 17.32 -9.82
C GLY A 45 4.15 18.83 -9.81
N PHE A 46 3.45 19.36 -8.81
CA PHE A 46 3.37 20.79 -8.52
C PHE A 46 3.46 21.00 -7.02
N HIS A 47 4.36 21.88 -6.59
CA HIS A 47 4.58 22.20 -5.19
C HIS A 47 4.72 23.69 -4.96
N VAL A 48 4.04 24.20 -3.94
CA VAL A 48 4.22 25.57 -3.42
C VAL A 48 4.34 25.49 -1.90
N LYS A 49 5.34 26.15 -1.36
CA LYS A 49 5.57 26.17 0.07
C LYS A 49 5.78 27.59 0.60
N GLY A 50 5.01 27.92 1.65
CA GLY A 50 5.18 29.19 2.36
C GLY A 50 4.73 30.43 1.61
N TYR A 51 3.78 30.30 0.65
CA TYR A 51 3.13 31.42 -0.04
C TYR A 51 1.61 31.36 0.22
N PRO A 52 0.92 32.48 0.45
CA PRO A 52 -0.51 32.52 0.74
C PRO A 52 -1.37 32.25 -0.49
N VAL A 53 -1.22 31.06 -1.08
CA VAL A 53 -2.07 30.57 -2.17
C VAL A 53 -3.50 30.41 -1.68
N THR A 54 -4.46 30.99 -2.40
CA THR A 54 -5.90 30.83 -2.14
C THR A 54 -6.53 29.77 -3.03
N ASP A 55 -7.74 29.34 -2.70
CA ASP A 55 -8.47 28.36 -3.49
C ASP A 55 -8.70 28.83 -4.93
N GLU A 56 -9.01 30.14 -5.14
CA GLU A 56 -9.20 30.71 -6.45
C GLU A 56 -7.92 30.66 -7.30
N LEU A 57 -6.76 30.88 -6.68
CA LEU A 57 -5.48 30.85 -7.38
C LEU A 57 -5.14 29.44 -7.91
N LEU A 58 -5.73 28.40 -7.34
CA LEU A 58 -5.59 27.00 -7.79
C LEU A 58 -6.58 26.61 -8.90
N ALA A 59 -7.62 27.41 -9.16
CA ALA A 59 -8.68 27.06 -10.13
C ALA A 59 -8.17 26.63 -11.52
N PRO A 60 -7.07 27.18 -12.08
CA PRO A 60 -6.53 26.73 -13.36
C PRO A 60 -6.11 25.26 -13.43
N PHE A 61 -5.82 24.65 -12.28
CA PHE A 61 -5.44 23.22 -12.20
C PHE A 61 -6.64 22.27 -12.17
N THR A 62 -7.87 22.77 -12.12
CA THR A 62 -9.06 21.92 -12.09
C THR A 62 -9.07 20.94 -13.27
N GLY A 63 -9.16 19.64 -12.98
CA GLY A 63 -9.17 18.60 -14.01
C GLY A 63 -7.83 18.34 -14.72
N HIS A 64 -6.72 18.78 -14.16
CA HIS A 64 -5.38 18.57 -14.71
C HIS A 64 -5.07 17.08 -14.89
N LYS A 65 -4.93 16.63 -16.15
CA LYS A 65 -5.00 15.19 -16.53
C LYS A 65 -3.78 14.36 -16.16
N SER A 66 -2.63 15.00 -15.95
CA SER A 66 -1.35 14.30 -15.70
C SER A 66 -0.87 14.39 -14.26
N MET A 67 -1.47 15.26 -13.44
CA MET A 67 -1.03 15.50 -12.07
C MET A 67 -1.09 14.23 -11.21
N VAL A 68 0.02 13.90 -10.55
CA VAL A 68 0.18 12.76 -9.66
C VAL A 68 0.47 13.23 -8.24
N ASN A 69 1.32 14.24 -8.08
CA ASN A 69 1.72 14.83 -6.82
C ASN A 69 1.37 16.32 -6.82
N PHE A 70 0.58 16.75 -5.84
CA PHE A 70 0.19 18.16 -5.69
C PHE A 70 0.39 18.58 -4.23
N GLY A 71 1.21 19.61 -4.03
CA GLY A 71 1.50 20.14 -2.71
C GLY A 71 1.31 21.66 -2.66
N VAL A 72 0.57 22.13 -1.66
CA VAL A 72 0.47 23.55 -1.31
C VAL A 72 0.49 23.62 0.21
N GLU A 73 1.66 23.92 0.75
CA GLU A 73 1.92 23.87 2.17
C GLU A 73 2.12 25.29 2.77
N ASN A 74 1.65 25.48 4.02
CA ASN A 74 1.73 26.75 4.73
C ASN A 74 1.17 27.90 3.88
N ALA A 75 -0.05 27.74 3.37
CA ALA A 75 -0.75 28.66 2.49
C ALA A 75 -2.08 29.12 3.10
N ALA A 76 -3.00 29.62 2.29
CA ALA A 76 -4.29 30.13 2.72
C ALA A 76 -5.48 29.33 2.14
N LEU A 77 -5.29 28.02 1.96
CA LEU A 77 -6.36 27.15 1.44
C LEU A 77 -7.41 26.86 2.49
N THR A 78 -8.63 26.69 2.01
CA THR A 78 -9.78 26.23 2.78
C THR A 78 -10.34 24.91 2.23
N ASP A 79 -11.39 24.38 2.83
CA ASP A 79 -12.07 23.18 2.32
C ASP A 79 -12.66 23.37 0.90
N ALA A 80 -12.77 24.61 0.40
CA ALA A 80 -13.21 24.89 -0.97
C ALA A 80 -12.21 24.45 -2.05
N CYS A 81 -10.96 24.12 -1.71
CA CYS A 81 -9.96 23.58 -2.65
C CYS A 81 -10.26 22.13 -3.09
N PHE A 82 -10.94 21.32 -2.30
CA PHE A 82 -11.09 19.88 -2.57
C PHE A 82 -11.78 19.54 -3.90
N PRO A 83 -12.78 20.26 -4.41
CA PRO A 83 -13.34 20.05 -5.73
C PRO A 83 -12.31 20.15 -6.86
N ILE A 84 -11.29 21.02 -6.75
CA ILE A 84 -10.20 21.18 -7.74
C ILE A 84 -9.42 19.85 -7.84
N PHE A 85 -9.06 19.28 -6.70
CA PHE A 85 -8.30 18.02 -6.62
C PHE A 85 -9.13 16.82 -7.03
N SER A 86 -10.42 16.79 -6.69
CA SER A 86 -11.33 15.71 -7.05
C SER A 86 -11.46 15.48 -8.55
N ALA A 87 -11.27 16.54 -9.34
CA ALA A 87 -11.30 16.50 -10.80
C ALA A 87 -10.01 15.96 -11.45
N MET A 88 -8.94 15.71 -10.67
CA MET A 88 -7.63 15.23 -11.18
C MET A 88 -7.56 13.70 -11.22
N PRO A 89 -7.63 13.03 -12.39
CA PRO A 89 -7.84 11.57 -12.47
C PRO A 89 -6.63 10.73 -12.06
N LYS A 90 -5.43 11.33 -12.04
CA LYS A 90 -4.18 10.63 -11.72
C LYS A 90 -3.59 10.99 -10.37
N LEU A 91 -4.23 11.88 -9.61
CA LEU A 91 -3.72 12.33 -8.33
C LEU A 91 -3.59 11.16 -7.33
N ARG A 92 -2.40 11.08 -6.69
CA ARG A 92 -2.05 10.05 -5.70
C ARG A 92 -1.55 10.63 -4.39
N TYR A 93 -0.88 11.75 -4.45
CA TYR A 93 -0.23 12.40 -3.32
C TYR A 93 -0.73 13.83 -3.24
N LEU A 94 -1.37 14.19 -2.13
CA LEU A 94 -1.90 15.52 -1.86
C LEU A 94 -1.34 16.03 -0.54
N LEU A 95 -0.52 17.10 -0.60
CA LEU A 95 0.23 17.64 0.51
C LEU A 95 -0.32 19.03 0.84
N LEU A 96 -0.99 19.16 1.99
CA LEU A 96 -1.71 20.37 2.40
C LEU A 96 -1.36 20.83 3.82
N ASP A 97 -0.21 20.40 4.35
CA ASP A 97 0.21 20.77 5.70
C ASP A 97 0.25 22.29 5.90
N GLY A 98 -0.14 22.75 7.09
CA GLY A 98 -0.07 24.16 7.48
C GLY A 98 -1.17 25.07 6.91
N ASN A 99 -2.17 24.52 6.23
CA ASN A 99 -3.37 25.27 5.81
C ASN A 99 -4.39 25.27 6.95
N THR A 100 -4.27 26.20 7.87
CA THR A 100 -5.00 26.21 9.14
C THR A 100 -6.53 26.34 9.00
N ALA A 101 -7.01 26.85 7.86
CA ALA A 101 -8.43 26.99 7.56
C ALA A 101 -9.09 25.70 7.00
N ILE A 102 -8.30 24.67 6.69
CA ILE A 102 -8.83 23.35 6.32
C ILE A 102 -9.25 22.62 7.58
N ASN A 103 -10.53 22.32 7.75
CA ASN A 103 -11.05 21.52 8.87
C ASN A 103 -11.53 20.12 8.46
N GLY A 104 -11.51 19.80 7.18
CA GLY A 104 -11.86 18.51 6.63
C GLY A 104 -13.34 18.36 6.21
N SER A 105 -14.18 19.40 6.39
CA SER A 105 -15.60 19.34 6.00
C SER A 105 -15.83 19.10 4.50
N GLY A 106 -14.84 19.49 3.65
CA GLY A 106 -14.88 19.30 2.20
C GLY A 106 -14.28 17.98 1.70
N LEU A 107 -13.70 17.14 2.56
CA LEU A 107 -12.97 15.91 2.17
C LEU A 107 -13.87 14.86 1.48
N SER A 108 -15.19 14.92 1.69
CA SER A 108 -16.14 14.07 0.97
C SER A 108 -16.03 14.21 -0.54
N ALA A 109 -15.59 15.36 -1.07
CA ALA A 109 -15.36 15.56 -2.51
C ALA A 109 -14.29 14.59 -3.07
N LEU A 110 -13.36 14.10 -2.23
CA LEU A 110 -12.27 13.21 -2.64
C LEU A 110 -12.63 11.71 -2.66
N GLN A 111 -13.87 11.33 -2.38
CA GLN A 111 -14.29 9.92 -2.32
C GLN A 111 -14.06 9.12 -3.62
N ASN A 112 -14.05 9.80 -4.76
CA ASN A 112 -13.77 9.17 -6.06
C ASN A 112 -12.29 9.23 -6.47
N CYS A 113 -11.45 9.88 -5.65
CA CYS A 113 -10.02 9.97 -5.91
C CYS A 113 -9.29 8.67 -5.60
N LYS A 114 -8.13 8.51 -6.21
CA LYS A 114 -7.26 7.35 -5.98
C LYS A 114 -6.05 7.75 -5.12
N LEU A 115 -6.27 8.64 -4.15
CA LEU A 115 -5.20 9.09 -3.24
C LEU A 115 -4.63 7.92 -2.44
N ASN A 116 -3.31 7.91 -2.33
CA ASN A 116 -2.56 7.01 -1.47
C ASN A 116 -2.08 7.73 -0.20
N LEU A 117 -1.68 9.00 -0.35
CA LEU A 117 -1.21 9.85 0.75
C LEU A 117 -1.97 11.18 0.75
N LEU A 118 -2.40 11.60 1.92
CA LEU A 118 -2.95 12.92 2.23
C LEU A 118 -2.24 13.47 3.46
N THR A 119 -1.63 14.66 3.35
CA THR A 119 -1.06 15.32 4.51
C THR A 119 -1.91 16.53 4.90
N LEU A 120 -2.27 16.61 6.18
CA LEU A 120 -3.10 17.64 6.79
C LEU A 120 -2.53 18.07 8.15
N GLY A 121 -1.23 17.88 8.36
CA GLY A 121 -0.57 18.34 9.58
C GLY A 121 -0.67 19.86 9.73
N ARG A 122 -0.81 20.35 10.95
CA ARG A 122 -0.96 21.79 11.27
C ARG A 122 -2.12 22.46 10.52
N THR A 123 -3.22 21.71 10.34
CA THR A 123 -4.50 22.23 9.82
C THR A 123 -5.55 22.26 10.92
N GLY A 124 -6.74 22.77 10.62
CA GLY A 124 -7.90 22.72 11.50
C GLY A 124 -8.65 21.37 11.49
N LEU A 125 -8.07 20.31 10.92
CA LEU A 125 -8.71 18.99 10.82
C LEU A 125 -9.17 18.53 12.21
N ASP A 126 -10.44 18.14 12.29
CA ASP A 126 -11.07 17.56 13.47
C ASP A 126 -11.44 16.08 13.28
N ASP A 127 -12.08 15.49 14.28
CA ASP A 127 -12.51 14.08 14.26
C ASP A 127 -13.51 13.79 13.13
N ALA A 128 -14.41 14.73 12.82
CA ALA A 128 -15.38 14.57 11.75
C ALA A 128 -14.70 14.59 10.37
N GLY A 129 -13.75 15.51 10.18
CA GLY A 129 -12.90 15.57 8.99
C GLY A 129 -12.04 14.31 8.83
N LEU A 130 -11.48 13.78 9.89
CA LEU A 130 -10.70 12.54 9.87
C LEU A 130 -11.56 11.34 9.42
N LEU A 131 -12.81 11.25 9.89
CA LEU A 131 -13.76 10.22 9.43
C LEU A 131 -14.05 10.34 7.93
N GLN A 132 -14.20 11.57 7.40
CA GLN A 132 -14.36 11.78 5.97
C GLN A 132 -13.12 11.35 5.19
N ALA A 133 -11.92 11.72 5.65
CA ALA A 133 -10.66 11.27 5.04
C ALA A 133 -10.55 9.74 5.01
N ALA A 134 -10.94 9.07 6.11
CA ALA A 134 -10.92 7.62 6.22
C ALA A 134 -11.86 6.92 5.22
N SER A 135 -12.86 7.61 4.69
CA SER A 135 -13.77 7.10 3.65
C SER A 135 -13.17 7.09 2.24
N ILE A 136 -12.06 7.78 1.99
CA ILE A 136 -11.38 7.84 0.67
C ILE A 136 -10.84 6.44 0.31
N PRO A 137 -11.28 5.80 -0.81
CA PRO A 137 -11.15 4.36 -1.00
C PRO A 137 -9.72 3.81 -1.12
N LYS A 138 -8.75 4.62 -1.54
CA LYS A 138 -7.36 4.19 -1.78
C LYS A 138 -6.37 4.80 -0.79
N LEU A 139 -6.84 5.69 0.08
CA LEU A 139 -5.99 6.33 1.06
C LEU A 139 -5.39 5.27 2.00
N SER A 140 -4.06 5.25 2.08
CA SER A 140 -3.31 4.33 2.94
C SER A 140 -2.47 5.06 3.99
N HIS A 141 -2.11 6.32 3.74
CA HIS A 141 -1.34 7.14 4.68
C HIS A 141 -2.01 8.50 4.85
N ILE A 142 -2.14 8.92 6.08
CA ILE A 142 -2.63 10.26 6.43
C ILE A 142 -1.73 10.88 7.50
N HIS A 143 -1.26 12.11 7.25
CA HIS A 143 -0.48 12.88 8.20
C HIS A 143 -1.40 13.89 8.93
N ILE A 144 -1.45 13.82 10.26
CA ILE A 144 -2.39 14.60 11.08
C ILE A 144 -1.74 15.24 12.32
N ASP A 145 -0.42 15.36 12.34
CA ASP A 145 0.26 16.01 13.48
C ASP A 145 -0.18 17.46 13.65
N HIS A 146 -0.34 17.90 14.92
CA HIS A 146 -0.75 19.25 15.30
C HIS A 146 -2.11 19.67 14.70
N THR A 147 -3.09 18.79 14.73
CA THR A 147 -4.48 19.06 14.33
C THR A 147 -5.42 19.07 15.55
N ALA A 148 -6.71 19.32 15.31
CA ALA A 148 -7.73 19.20 16.34
C ALA A 148 -8.27 17.77 16.53
N VAL A 149 -7.67 16.78 15.87
CA VAL A 149 -8.06 15.36 16.01
C VAL A 149 -7.76 14.89 17.43
N THR A 150 -8.77 14.33 18.09
CA THR A 150 -8.64 13.71 19.41
C THR A 150 -8.19 12.26 19.33
N TYR A 151 -7.79 11.69 20.46
CA TYR A 151 -7.46 10.26 20.51
C TYR A 151 -8.70 9.38 20.23
N GLU A 152 -9.88 9.80 20.68
CA GLU A 152 -11.16 9.16 20.39
C GLU A 152 -11.47 9.18 18.90
N GLY A 153 -11.23 10.31 18.22
CA GLY A 153 -11.36 10.44 16.77
C GLY A 153 -10.40 9.52 16.02
N LEU A 154 -9.16 9.41 16.49
CA LEU A 154 -8.19 8.46 15.95
C LEU A 154 -8.68 7.01 16.09
N LEU A 155 -9.18 6.62 17.27
CA LEU A 155 -9.71 5.29 17.52
C LEU A 155 -10.96 4.97 16.68
N ALA A 156 -11.76 5.97 16.33
CA ALA A 156 -12.94 5.80 15.48
C ALA A 156 -12.58 5.24 14.08
N ILE A 157 -11.43 5.62 13.53
CA ILE A 157 -10.95 5.11 12.24
C ILE A 157 -10.16 3.79 12.35
N ALA A 158 -9.87 3.30 13.54
CA ALA A 158 -9.09 2.07 13.73
C ALA A 158 -9.74 0.81 13.11
N GLY A 159 -11.06 0.85 12.84
CA GLY A 159 -11.74 -0.19 12.06
C GLY A 159 -11.35 -0.24 10.57
N ASN A 160 -10.72 0.81 10.07
CA ASN A 160 -10.20 0.88 8.70
C ASN A 160 -8.74 0.42 8.67
N GLY A 161 -8.51 -0.89 8.65
CA GLY A 161 -7.17 -1.50 8.69
C GLY A 161 -6.24 -1.13 7.53
N ARG A 162 -6.70 -0.28 6.59
CA ARG A 162 -5.91 0.19 5.46
C ARG A 162 -5.11 1.45 5.77
N ILE A 163 -5.63 2.32 6.66
CA ILE A 163 -5.07 3.64 6.89
C ILE A 163 -4.02 3.58 8.00
N GLU A 164 -2.83 4.05 7.67
CA GLU A 164 -1.73 4.27 8.60
C GLU A 164 -1.64 5.78 8.89
N PRO A 165 -2.04 6.22 10.09
CA PRO A 165 -1.89 7.61 10.49
C PRO A 165 -0.45 7.91 10.90
N VAL A 166 0.07 9.04 10.42
CA VAL A 166 1.32 9.64 10.89
C VAL A 166 0.94 10.78 11.84
N ALA A 167 1.16 10.55 13.13
CA ALA A 167 0.72 11.44 14.20
C ALA A 167 1.66 11.36 15.43
N HIS A 168 2.96 11.25 15.19
CA HIS A 168 3.95 10.97 16.23
C HIS A 168 4.21 12.16 17.15
N GLU A 169 3.92 13.37 16.69
CA GLU A 169 4.07 14.59 17.48
C GLU A 169 2.77 14.96 18.24
N GLN A 170 1.66 14.27 17.95
CA GLN A 170 0.35 14.52 18.57
C GLN A 170 -0.05 13.44 19.57
N PHE A 171 0.26 12.18 19.31
CA PHE A 171 -0.10 11.06 20.17
C PHE A 171 1.14 10.35 20.71
N THR A 172 1.03 9.81 21.92
CA THR A 172 2.12 9.06 22.53
C THR A 172 2.36 7.74 21.80
N LYS A 173 3.54 7.17 22.02
CA LYS A 173 3.88 5.85 21.46
C LYS A 173 2.87 4.77 21.91
N GLU A 174 2.46 4.79 23.16
CA GLU A 174 1.50 3.86 23.75
C GLU A 174 0.12 4.01 23.08
N GLN A 175 -0.32 5.23 22.79
CA GLN A 175 -1.57 5.50 22.08
C GLN A 175 -1.52 4.95 20.64
N MET A 176 -0.42 5.14 19.93
CA MET A 176 -0.24 4.63 18.57
C MET A 176 -0.12 3.10 18.54
N GLU A 177 0.53 2.48 19.53
CA GLU A 177 0.58 1.03 19.69
C GLU A 177 -0.81 0.46 19.97
N HIS A 178 -1.60 1.09 20.84
CA HIS A 178 -2.99 0.68 21.13
C HIS A 178 -3.88 0.82 19.89
N PHE A 179 -3.77 1.93 19.15
CA PHE A 179 -4.46 2.07 17.85
C PHE A 179 -4.14 0.90 16.90
N SER A 180 -2.85 0.60 16.74
CA SER A 180 -2.39 -0.50 15.89
C SER A 180 -2.89 -1.87 16.38
N GLN A 181 -3.00 -2.07 17.69
CA GLN A 181 -3.57 -3.28 18.26
C GLN A 181 -5.06 -3.43 17.91
N ILE A 182 -5.85 -2.35 18.08
CA ILE A 182 -7.28 -2.36 17.71
C ILE A 182 -7.46 -2.64 16.22
N GLN A 183 -6.65 -2.05 15.34
CA GLN A 183 -6.68 -2.35 13.91
C GLN A 183 -6.48 -3.84 13.64
N ARG A 184 -5.48 -4.46 14.28
CA ARG A 184 -5.19 -5.90 14.12
C ARG A 184 -6.35 -6.77 14.63
N GLU A 185 -6.93 -6.42 15.77
CA GLU A 185 -8.05 -7.15 16.35
C GLU A 185 -9.33 -7.04 15.49
N LYS A 186 -9.62 -5.85 14.98
CA LYS A 186 -10.77 -5.65 14.08
C LYS A 186 -10.55 -6.32 12.72
N ALA A 187 -9.34 -6.31 12.19
CA ALA A 187 -8.99 -7.06 10.99
C ALA A 187 -9.19 -8.57 11.18
N LYS A 188 -8.80 -9.11 12.33
CA LYS A 188 -9.04 -10.52 12.69
C LYS A 188 -10.55 -10.85 12.81
N LYS A 189 -11.34 -9.93 13.39
CA LYS A 189 -12.81 -10.12 13.55
C LYS A 189 -13.58 -9.94 12.25
N SER A 190 -13.06 -9.20 11.28
CA SER A 190 -13.76 -8.95 10.00
C SER A 190 -13.72 -10.12 9.04
N ALA A 191 -12.84 -11.08 9.25
CA ALA A 191 -12.73 -12.30 8.46
C ALA A 191 -13.14 -13.49 9.33
N VAL A 192 -14.43 -13.80 9.38
CA VAL A 192 -14.90 -15.09 9.91
C VAL A 192 -14.22 -16.18 9.09
N LEU A 193 -13.53 -17.09 9.80
CA LEU A 193 -12.84 -18.21 9.16
C LEU A 193 -13.87 -19.08 8.42
N ASP A 194 -13.70 -19.19 7.12
CA ASP A 194 -14.47 -20.13 6.30
C ASP A 194 -13.86 -21.52 6.46
N GLU A 195 -14.48 -22.35 7.29
CA GLU A 195 -14.01 -23.70 7.61
C GLU A 195 -13.94 -24.58 6.35
N GLN A 196 -14.88 -24.42 5.42
CA GLN A 196 -14.86 -25.18 4.16
C GLN A 196 -13.66 -24.74 3.30
N ALA A 197 -13.44 -23.43 3.14
CA ALA A 197 -12.29 -22.90 2.41
C ALA A 197 -10.96 -23.32 3.07
N THR A 198 -10.92 -23.34 4.39
CA THR A 198 -9.75 -23.80 5.17
C THR A 198 -9.43 -25.26 4.87
N GLU A 199 -10.44 -26.12 4.90
CA GLU A 199 -10.28 -27.55 4.62
C GLU A 199 -9.88 -27.80 3.14
N GLU A 200 -10.46 -27.05 2.19
CA GLU A 200 -10.04 -27.06 0.78
C GLU A 200 -8.55 -26.71 0.64
N CYS A 201 -8.08 -25.65 1.34
CA CYS A 201 -6.68 -25.24 1.32
C CYS A 201 -5.75 -26.27 1.96
N ARG A 202 -6.14 -26.90 3.07
CA ARG A 202 -5.38 -28.00 3.71
C ARG A 202 -5.21 -29.18 2.76
N LYS A 203 -6.26 -29.56 2.03
CA LYS A 203 -6.19 -30.64 1.01
C LYS A 203 -5.22 -30.27 -0.12
N VAL A 204 -5.27 -29.03 -0.61
CA VAL A 204 -4.33 -28.55 -1.64
C VAL A 204 -2.89 -28.61 -1.14
N LEU A 205 -2.62 -28.14 0.09
CA LEU A 205 -1.28 -28.18 0.67
C LEU A 205 -0.80 -29.61 0.92
N SER A 206 -1.65 -30.49 1.46
CA SER A 206 -1.30 -31.90 1.67
C SER A 206 -0.93 -32.60 0.37
N ALA A 207 -1.68 -32.34 -0.70
CA ALA A 207 -1.38 -32.89 -2.03
C ALA A 207 -0.07 -32.33 -2.60
N PHE A 208 0.15 -31.01 -2.45
CA PHE A 208 1.41 -30.36 -2.84
C PHE A 208 2.60 -30.95 -2.07
N PHE A 209 2.52 -31.10 -0.74
CA PHE A 209 3.59 -31.68 0.07
C PHE A 209 3.90 -33.11 -0.35
N GLY A 210 2.87 -33.90 -0.64
CA GLY A 210 3.04 -35.29 -1.12
C GLY A 210 3.75 -35.36 -2.47
N GLU A 211 3.32 -34.55 -3.44
CA GLU A 211 3.94 -34.53 -4.78
C GLU A 211 5.37 -33.95 -4.73
N MET A 212 5.63 -32.93 -3.92
CA MET A 212 6.97 -32.40 -3.71
C MET A 212 7.92 -33.42 -3.06
N THR A 213 7.45 -34.11 -2.04
CA THR A 213 8.24 -35.19 -1.40
C THR A 213 8.55 -36.30 -2.39
N ALA A 214 7.62 -36.66 -3.25
CA ALA A 214 7.84 -37.66 -4.29
C ALA A 214 8.84 -37.18 -5.35
N TRP A 215 8.75 -35.91 -5.73
CA TRP A 215 9.71 -35.30 -6.67
C TRP A 215 11.11 -35.18 -6.05
N GLU A 216 11.25 -34.82 -4.79
CA GLU A 216 12.55 -34.77 -4.10
C GLU A 216 13.22 -36.14 -3.98
N ARG A 217 12.44 -37.21 -3.72
CA ARG A 217 12.95 -38.59 -3.77
C ARG A 217 13.40 -39.01 -5.18
N TYR A 218 12.64 -38.59 -6.18
CA TYR A 218 13.04 -38.83 -7.58
C TYR A 218 14.38 -38.13 -7.88
N MET A 219 14.55 -36.86 -7.46
CA MET A 219 15.79 -36.11 -7.66
C MET A 219 17.01 -36.73 -6.95
N GLU A 220 16.82 -37.33 -5.80
CA GLU A 220 17.87 -38.05 -5.08
C GLU A 220 18.45 -39.21 -5.91
N GLN A 221 17.61 -39.86 -6.72
CA GLN A 221 18.01 -40.98 -7.57
C GLN A 221 18.49 -40.54 -8.97
N ALA A 222 17.81 -39.57 -9.57
CA ALA A 222 18.03 -39.16 -10.95
C ALA A 222 19.11 -38.08 -11.12
N GLY A 223 19.29 -37.23 -10.09
CA GLY A 223 20.24 -36.11 -10.14
C GLY A 223 19.76 -34.91 -10.95
N PHE A 224 20.59 -33.85 -10.96
CA PHE A 224 20.26 -32.55 -11.59
C PHE A 224 20.33 -32.60 -13.13
N GLU A 225 21.09 -33.52 -13.69
CA GLU A 225 21.28 -33.66 -15.14
C GLU A 225 20.10 -34.39 -15.84
N ASP A 226 19.13 -34.88 -15.08
CA ASP A 226 18.01 -35.58 -15.62
C ASP A 226 17.04 -34.64 -16.36
N ALA A 227 16.81 -34.92 -17.64
CA ALA A 227 15.96 -34.12 -18.51
C ALA A 227 14.48 -34.00 -18.04
N GLN A 228 14.02 -34.92 -17.18
CA GLN A 228 12.66 -34.91 -16.64
C GLN A 228 12.55 -34.15 -15.32
N ALA A 229 13.66 -33.76 -14.68
CA ALA A 229 13.68 -33.09 -13.40
C ALA A 229 12.84 -31.80 -13.40
N LEU A 230 13.12 -30.90 -14.32
CA LEU A 230 12.42 -29.61 -14.45
C LEU A 230 10.98 -29.77 -14.94
N PRO A 231 10.67 -30.56 -16.01
CA PRO A 231 9.29 -30.79 -16.45
C PRO A 231 8.36 -31.32 -15.35
N ARG A 232 8.82 -32.25 -14.52
CA ARG A 232 8.04 -32.78 -13.39
C ARG A 232 7.79 -31.73 -12.33
N LEU A 233 8.79 -30.91 -11.99
CA LEU A 233 8.62 -29.81 -11.05
C LEU A 233 7.63 -28.76 -11.57
N LEU A 234 7.74 -28.38 -12.85
CA LEU A 234 6.83 -27.41 -13.46
C LEU A 234 5.39 -27.89 -13.45
N ALA A 235 5.13 -29.18 -13.66
CA ALA A 235 3.79 -29.75 -13.56
C ALA A 235 3.18 -29.60 -12.15
N ILE A 236 3.99 -29.77 -11.09
CA ILE A 236 3.57 -29.51 -9.69
C ILE A 236 3.27 -28.02 -9.51
N TRP A 237 4.13 -27.13 -10.01
CA TRP A 237 3.91 -25.67 -9.92
C TRP A 237 2.65 -25.22 -10.62
N GLU A 238 2.43 -25.65 -11.85
CA GLU A 238 1.22 -25.34 -12.61
C GLU A 238 -0.04 -25.76 -11.87
N LYS A 239 0.00 -26.90 -11.22
CA LYS A 239 -1.15 -27.46 -10.49
C LYS A 239 -1.46 -26.71 -9.20
N TYR A 240 -0.45 -26.36 -8.41
CA TYR A 240 -0.64 -25.91 -7.02
C TYR A 240 -0.22 -24.47 -6.76
N VAL A 241 0.65 -23.86 -7.55
CA VAL A 241 1.31 -22.59 -7.21
C VAL A 241 0.84 -21.45 -8.11
N ASN A 242 0.62 -20.29 -7.53
CA ASN A 242 0.30 -19.03 -8.23
C ASN A 242 1.42 -18.01 -8.08
N GLU A 243 2.50 -18.36 -7.38
CA GLU A 243 3.63 -17.45 -7.16
C GLU A 243 4.33 -17.11 -8.48
N LYS A 244 4.59 -15.80 -8.69
CA LYS A 244 5.36 -15.35 -9.86
C LYS A 244 6.84 -15.67 -9.68
N PRO A 245 7.56 -16.03 -10.78
CA PRO A 245 9.01 -16.24 -10.75
C PRO A 245 9.75 -15.04 -10.14
N ARG A 246 10.69 -15.32 -9.23
CA ARG A 246 11.56 -14.35 -8.56
C ARG A 246 12.87 -15.03 -8.11
N PRO A 247 13.90 -14.27 -7.68
CA PRO A 247 15.09 -14.88 -7.09
C PRO A 247 14.72 -15.85 -5.96
N GLY A 248 15.30 -17.05 -5.96
CA GLY A 248 14.95 -18.14 -5.06
C GLY A 248 13.71 -18.95 -5.44
N TYR A 249 13.07 -18.66 -6.59
CA TYR A 249 11.99 -19.47 -7.15
C TYR A 249 12.55 -20.81 -7.63
N ARG A 250 12.10 -21.91 -7.01
CA ARG A 250 12.70 -23.26 -7.21
C ARG A 250 12.76 -23.71 -8.67
N PRO A 251 11.75 -23.47 -9.55
CA PRO A 251 11.87 -23.80 -10.96
C PRO A 251 12.94 -23.05 -11.76
N LEU A 252 13.45 -21.92 -11.24
CA LEU A 252 14.53 -21.16 -11.88
C LEU A 252 15.91 -21.63 -11.44
N GLY A 253 16.01 -22.31 -10.30
CA GLY A 253 17.25 -22.88 -9.79
C GLY A 253 16.92 -24.17 -9.07
N LEU A 254 16.98 -25.30 -9.79
CA LEU A 254 16.64 -26.60 -9.23
C LEU A 254 17.38 -26.85 -7.92
N SER A 255 16.63 -27.12 -6.87
CA SER A 255 17.15 -27.54 -5.58
C SER A 255 16.22 -28.57 -4.96
N TYR A 256 16.74 -29.53 -4.24
CA TYR A 256 15.94 -30.49 -3.51
C TYR A 256 16.59 -30.80 -2.16
N ASN A 257 15.78 -31.25 -1.23
CA ASN A 257 16.21 -31.71 0.08
C ASN A 257 16.00 -33.23 0.16
N PRO A 258 17.08 -34.04 0.29
CA PRO A 258 16.95 -35.50 0.37
C PRO A 258 16.08 -35.98 1.54
N LYS A 259 16.00 -35.16 2.61
CA LYS A 259 15.13 -35.44 3.75
C LYS A 259 13.66 -35.11 3.51
N GLY A 260 13.34 -34.42 2.41
CA GLY A 260 12.00 -33.91 2.08
C GLY A 260 11.71 -32.54 2.72
N THR A 261 11.59 -31.49 1.91
CA THR A 261 11.35 -30.10 2.40
C THR A 261 10.04 -29.99 3.19
N TYR A 262 9.02 -30.75 2.81
CA TYR A 262 7.68 -30.68 3.39
C TYR A 262 7.27 -31.97 4.11
N LYS A 263 8.22 -32.86 4.37
CA LYS A 263 7.96 -34.11 5.08
C LYS A 263 7.65 -33.82 6.55
N GLY A 264 6.51 -34.29 7.03
CA GLY A 264 6.11 -34.14 8.43
C GLY A 264 5.56 -32.73 8.77
N GLU A 265 5.15 -31.93 7.79
CA GLU A 265 4.45 -30.67 8.04
C GLU A 265 3.13 -30.90 8.77
N GLN A 266 2.98 -30.29 9.94
CA GLN A 266 1.78 -30.38 10.78
C GLN A 266 0.97 -29.11 10.64
N PHE A 267 -0.34 -29.22 10.37
CA PHE A 267 -1.26 -28.07 10.36
C PHE A 267 -1.52 -27.59 11.78
N LEU A 268 -1.33 -26.29 12.02
CA LEU A 268 -1.52 -25.66 13.33
C LEU A 268 -2.82 -24.86 13.38
N ASP A 269 -2.97 -23.88 12.46
CA ASP A 269 -4.02 -22.88 12.49
C ASP A 269 -4.33 -22.35 11.07
N ALA A 270 -5.36 -21.51 10.96
CA ALA A 270 -5.69 -20.78 9.74
C ALA A 270 -6.16 -19.35 10.07
N GLU A 271 -5.89 -18.42 9.18
CA GLU A 271 -6.28 -17.01 9.29
C GLU A 271 -6.91 -16.54 8.00
N GLN A 272 -8.19 -16.17 8.04
CA GLN A 272 -8.87 -15.58 6.89
C GLN A 272 -8.43 -14.14 6.70
N ILE A 273 -7.89 -13.82 5.52
CA ILE A 273 -7.49 -12.44 5.16
C ILE A 273 -8.61 -11.76 4.38
N THR A 274 -9.12 -12.45 3.37
CA THR A 274 -10.27 -12.03 2.56
C THR A 274 -11.04 -13.28 2.11
N ARG A 275 -12.24 -13.13 1.54
CA ARG A 275 -13.01 -14.25 0.97
C ARG A 275 -12.19 -15.16 0.02
N ASN A 276 -11.17 -14.61 -0.63
CA ASN A 276 -10.35 -15.31 -1.62
C ASN A 276 -8.89 -15.48 -1.20
N LYS A 277 -8.56 -15.18 0.06
CA LYS A 277 -7.19 -15.32 0.60
C LYS A 277 -7.23 -15.73 2.06
N LEU A 278 -6.40 -16.69 2.41
CA LEU A 278 -6.17 -17.10 3.80
C LEU A 278 -4.73 -17.56 4.00
N TYR A 279 -4.26 -17.49 5.24
CA TYR A 279 -3.04 -18.18 5.66
C TYR A 279 -3.39 -19.53 6.26
N ILE A 280 -2.60 -20.55 5.92
CA ILE A 280 -2.53 -21.83 6.64
C ILE A 280 -1.20 -21.86 7.37
N TYR A 281 -1.24 -22.05 8.67
CA TYR A 281 -0.07 -22.17 9.53
C TYR A 281 0.30 -23.63 9.70
N THR A 282 1.60 -23.90 9.55
CA THR A 282 2.17 -25.24 9.72
C THR A 282 3.43 -25.17 10.54
N ARG A 283 3.87 -26.32 11.04
CA ARG A 283 5.16 -26.51 11.70
C ARG A 283 5.88 -27.68 11.06
N GLU A 284 7.13 -27.45 10.69
CA GLU A 284 7.99 -28.50 10.19
C GLU A 284 8.46 -29.39 11.35
N GLU A 285 8.32 -30.71 11.21
CA GLU A 285 8.62 -31.67 12.24
C GLU A 285 10.13 -31.71 12.59
N ASN A 286 11.02 -31.59 11.59
CA ASN A 286 12.44 -31.77 11.77
C ASN A 286 13.17 -30.55 12.39
N THR A 287 12.78 -29.34 11.98
CA THR A 287 13.43 -28.10 12.43
C THR A 287 12.61 -27.38 13.48
N GLY A 288 11.31 -27.70 13.61
CA GLY A 288 10.38 -27.01 14.48
C GLY A 288 10.02 -25.61 14.03
N PHE A 289 10.41 -25.20 12.82
CA PHE A 289 10.08 -23.88 12.30
C PHE A 289 8.60 -23.77 11.94
N ASP A 290 7.99 -22.67 12.40
CA ASP A 290 6.64 -22.31 11.98
C ASP A 290 6.68 -21.70 10.58
N ARG A 291 5.82 -22.20 9.71
CA ARG A 291 5.57 -21.68 8.38
C ARG A 291 4.15 -21.18 8.25
N ARG A 292 3.90 -20.25 7.34
CA ARG A 292 2.55 -19.92 6.88
C ARG A 292 2.51 -19.84 5.36
N PHE A 293 1.55 -20.52 4.79
CA PHE A 293 1.28 -20.56 3.36
C PHE A 293 0.15 -19.58 3.03
N LEU A 294 0.43 -18.60 2.18
CA LEU A 294 -0.60 -17.73 1.64
C LEU A 294 -1.35 -18.48 0.55
N MET A 295 -2.60 -18.80 0.81
CA MET A 295 -3.50 -19.43 -0.14
C MET A 295 -4.35 -18.37 -0.83
N LYS A 296 -4.54 -18.50 -2.15
CA LYS A 296 -5.34 -17.57 -2.97
C LYS A 296 -6.24 -18.33 -3.91
N ARG A 297 -7.50 -17.90 -4.03
CA ARG A 297 -8.44 -18.46 -5.00
C ARG A 297 -8.20 -17.86 -6.38
N VAL A 298 -7.90 -18.72 -7.36
CA VAL A 298 -7.58 -18.34 -8.75
C VAL A 298 -8.39 -19.25 -9.68
N GLY A 299 -9.24 -18.66 -10.53
CA GLY A 299 -10.09 -19.45 -11.44
C GLY A 299 -11.01 -20.44 -10.73
N GLY A 300 -11.46 -20.12 -9.51
CA GLY A 300 -12.30 -21.01 -8.70
C GLY A 300 -11.55 -22.03 -7.82
N SER A 301 -10.26 -22.24 -8.02
CA SER A 301 -9.43 -23.20 -7.28
C SER A 301 -8.47 -22.48 -6.33
N TRP A 302 -8.15 -23.10 -5.20
CA TRP A 302 -7.13 -22.61 -4.29
C TRP A 302 -5.73 -22.96 -4.77
N LYS A 303 -4.82 -21.97 -4.72
CA LYS A 303 -3.41 -22.12 -5.07
C LYS A 303 -2.51 -21.45 -4.02
N ILE A 304 -1.28 -21.90 -3.91
CA ILE A 304 -0.25 -21.33 -3.06
C ILE A 304 0.28 -20.05 -3.72
N ASP A 305 0.13 -18.89 -3.07
CA ASP A 305 0.59 -17.57 -3.56
C ASP A 305 1.92 -17.15 -2.90
N GLY A 306 2.44 -17.96 -1.98
CA GLY A 306 3.72 -17.80 -1.33
C GLY A 306 3.81 -18.50 0.03
N VAL A 307 5.02 -18.60 0.56
CA VAL A 307 5.31 -19.15 1.88
C VAL A 307 6.18 -18.18 2.68
N GLN A 308 5.96 -18.15 3.99
CA GLN A 308 6.79 -17.40 4.92
C GLN A 308 7.18 -18.32 6.08
N GLU A 309 8.38 -18.11 6.60
CA GLU A 309 8.93 -18.82 7.75
C GLU A 309 9.14 -17.84 8.91
N ARG A 310 8.93 -18.29 10.13
CA ARG A 310 9.04 -17.47 11.34
C ARG A 310 10.45 -17.60 11.92
N LEU A 311 11.23 -16.51 11.77
CA LEU A 311 12.51 -16.30 12.45
C LEU A 311 12.32 -15.20 13.52
N ASP A 312 12.91 -14.00 13.32
CA ASP A 312 12.63 -12.80 14.12
C ASP A 312 11.38 -12.03 13.67
N GLY A 313 10.50 -12.70 12.94
CA GLY A 313 9.28 -12.24 12.29
C GLY A 313 8.98 -13.12 11.09
N TRP A 314 7.87 -12.86 10.38
CA TRP A 314 7.52 -13.60 9.18
C TRP A 314 8.35 -13.15 7.97
N GLN A 315 9.26 -13.99 7.52
CA GLN A 315 10.12 -13.74 6.36
C GLN A 315 9.70 -14.62 5.17
N ARG A 316 9.66 -14.02 3.98
CA ARG A 316 9.32 -14.74 2.76
C ARG A 316 10.47 -15.67 2.36
N VAL A 317 10.15 -16.94 2.15
CA VAL A 317 11.10 -17.97 1.71
C VAL A 317 10.66 -18.56 0.36
N GLY A 318 11.50 -19.40 -0.25
CA GLY A 318 11.16 -20.17 -1.45
C GLY A 318 10.21 -21.34 -1.13
N LEU A 319 9.36 -21.69 -2.09
CA LEU A 319 8.57 -22.92 -2.06
C LEU A 319 9.44 -24.12 -2.44
#